data_64aaee0789aec4955869c9ade1d5e1db
#
_entry.id   64aaee0789aec4955869c9ade1d5e1db
#
_cell.length_a   1.000
_cell.length_b   1.000
_cell.length_c   1.000
_cell.angle_alpha   90.00
_cell.angle_beta   90.00
_cell.angle_gamma   90.00
#
_symmetry.space_group_name_H-M   'P 1'
#
loop_
_entity.id
_entity.type
_entity.pdbx_description
1 polymer ?
#
loop_
_entity_poly.entity_id
_entity_poly.type
_entity_poly.pdbx_seq_one_letter_code
_entity_poly.pdbx_strand_id
1 'polypeptide(L)'
;MTAVPIKLSIVIPLLNEADNLPRLMGHLAHLNPAPYQVILVDGGSTDNSVAIAKELIEILIDSSTSVISGQVIDWQIIESAAGRALQMNAGAELATGDVLLFLHADTQLPNHAIADITSAVRQAAWGRFDVRLDSSAWMLKVVSQMINWRSRLSGIATGDQAIFIKKPFFKQLGGYPQQPLMEDIELCKRLKAIGKPACLRSKVITSARRWQQYGTWRTIGLMWHLRFDYWRGVSADNIKQRYYKT
;
A
#
# COMPACT_ATOMS: atom_id res chain seq x y z
N MET A 1 -31.64 -11.11 3.16
CA MET A 1 -30.41 -11.81 2.79
C MET A 1 -29.24 -11.02 3.38
N THR A 2 -28.61 -11.51 4.43
CA THR A 2 -27.38 -10.91 4.98
C THR A 2 -26.27 -11.07 3.96
N ALA A 3 -25.74 -9.97 3.45
CA ALA A 3 -24.62 -10.01 2.49
C ALA A 3 -23.44 -10.71 3.16
N VAL A 4 -22.84 -11.69 2.47
CA VAL A 4 -21.62 -12.36 2.92
C VAL A 4 -20.56 -11.28 3.19
N PRO A 5 -19.91 -11.28 4.37
CA PRO A 5 -18.89 -10.29 4.68
C PRO A 5 -17.72 -10.44 3.70
N ILE A 6 -17.29 -9.31 3.13
CA ILE A 6 -16.15 -9.26 2.21
C ILE A 6 -14.87 -9.47 3.01
N LYS A 7 -14.07 -10.46 2.61
CA LYS A 7 -12.77 -10.76 3.22
C LYS A 7 -11.69 -9.89 2.58
N LEU A 8 -10.97 -9.12 3.40
CA LEU A 8 -9.87 -8.26 2.96
C LEU A 8 -8.53 -8.85 3.38
N SER A 9 -7.61 -9.07 2.42
CA SER A 9 -6.20 -9.37 2.67
C SER A 9 -5.36 -8.12 2.45
N ILE A 10 -4.52 -7.77 3.43
CA ILE A 10 -3.55 -6.68 3.35
C ILE A 10 -2.19 -7.29 3.00
N VAL A 11 -1.56 -6.80 1.93
CA VAL A 11 -0.22 -7.21 1.48
C VAL A 11 0.75 -6.07 1.73
N ILE A 12 1.83 -6.34 2.47
CA ILE A 12 2.80 -5.34 2.94
C ILE A 12 4.21 -5.74 2.53
N PRO A 13 4.80 -5.10 1.52
CA PRO A 13 6.21 -5.33 1.18
C PRO A 13 7.13 -4.72 2.24
N LEU A 14 8.10 -5.49 2.71
CA LEU A 14 9.10 -5.10 3.71
C LEU A 14 10.51 -5.11 3.10
N LEU A 15 11.30 -4.11 3.45
CA LEU A 15 12.75 -4.10 3.23
C LEU A 15 13.41 -3.14 4.22
N ASN A 16 14.03 -3.67 5.27
CA ASN A 16 14.66 -2.89 6.34
C ASN A 16 13.69 -1.90 7.01
N GLU A 17 12.60 -2.44 7.57
CA GLU A 17 11.50 -1.67 8.19
C GLU A 17 11.33 -2.00 9.69
N ALA A 18 12.39 -2.48 10.37
CA ALA A 18 12.35 -2.89 11.77
C ALA A 18 11.72 -1.84 12.69
N ASP A 19 12.05 -0.55 12.48
CA ASP A 19 11.54 0.56 13.30
C ASP A 19 10.03 0.82 13.11
N ASN A 20 9.48 0.50 11.93
CA ASN A 20 8.10 0.79 11.60
C ASN A 20 7.14 -0.36 11.98
N LEU A 21 7.64 -1.60 12.04
CA LEU A 21 6.81 -2.80 12.25
C LEU A 21 5.98 -2.79 13.53
N PRO A 22 6.51 -2.44 14.72
CA PRO A 22 5.71 -2.46 15.95
C PRO A 22 4.50 -1.52 15.88
N ARG A 23 4.71 -0.31 15.35
CA ARG A 23 3.64 0.67 15.17
C ARG A 23 2.62 0.22 14.13
N LEU A 24 3.07 -0.31 13.00
CA LEU A 24 2.23 -0.78 11.92
C LEU A 24 1.35 -1.96 12.35
N MET A 25 1.96 -3.01 12.89
CA MET A 25 1.25 -4.24 13.26
C MET A 25 0.29 -3.99 14.42
N GLY A 26 0.72 -3.23 15.43
CA GLY A 26 -0.16 -2.80 16.51
C GLY A 26 -1.36 -1.98 16.02
N HIS A 27 -1.15 -1.08 15.05
CA HIS A 27 -2.24 -0.32 14.45
C HIS A 27 -3.22 -1.22 13.67
N LEU A 28 -2.71 -2.15 12.85
CA LEU A 28 -3.55 -3.06 12.06
C LEU A 28 -4.38 -4.00 12.95
N ALA A 29 -3.81 -4.46 14.06
CA ALA A 29 -4.51 -5.29 15.04
C ALA A 29 -5.70 -4.58 15.70
N HIS A 30 -5.66 -3.24 15.79
CA HIS A 30 -6.71 -2.42 16.42
C HIS A 30 -7.72 -1.84 15.41
N LEU A 31 -7.65 -2.18 14.13
CA LEU A 31 -8.64 -1.74 13.15
C LEU A 31 -10.02 -2.35 13.45
N ASN A 32 -11.06 -1.55 13.29
CA ASN A 32 -12.45 -2.02 13.46
C ASN A 32 -13.33 -1.53 12.28
N PRO A 33 -13.85 -2.47 11.44
CA PRO A 33 -13.63 -3.92 11.46
C PRO A 33 -12.16 -4.32 11.25
N ALA A 34 -11.76 -5.49 11.76
CA ALA A 34 -10.44 -6.06 11.54
C ALA A 34 -10.26 -6.54 10.09
N PRO A 35 -9.04 -6.53 9.53
CA PRO A 35 -8.76 -7.21 8.28
C PRO A 35 -8.89 -8.73 8.46
N TYR A 36 -9.23 -9.43 7.39
CA TYR A 36 -9.31 -10.89 7.41
C TYR A 36 -7.91 -11.53 7.48
N GLN A 37 -6.95 -10.96 6.75
CA GLN A 37 -5.59 -11.48 6.63
C GLN A 37 -4.59 -10.33 6.45
N VAL A 38 -3.39 -10.49 7.03
CA VAL A 38 -2.25 -9.60 6.83
C VAL A 38 -1.03 -10.43 6.43
N ILE A 39 -0.45 -10.13 5.28
CA ILE A 39 0.71 -10.82 4.72
C ILE A 39 1.87 -9.84 4.62
N LEU A 40 2.87 -10.06 5.46
CA LEU A 40 4.15 -9.36 5.41
C LEU A 40 5.04 -10.08 4.40
N VAL A 41 5.62 -9.36 3.46
CA VAL A 41 6.47 -9.96 2.41
C VAL A 41 7.86 -9.33 2.47
N ASP A 42 8.83 -10.07 3.02
CA ASP A 42 10.20 -9.61 3.13
C ASP A 42 10.94 -9.75 1.80
N GLY A 43 11.62 -8.68 1.40
CA GLY A 43 12.42 -8.61 0.17
C GLY A 43 13.92 -8.84 0.40
N GLY A 44 14.30 -9.54 1.47
CA GLY A 44 15.71 -9.78 1.85
C GLY A 44 16.24 -8.69 2.77
N SER A 45 15.50 -8.36 3.84
CA SER A 45 15.97 -7.42 4.88
C SER A 45 17.25 -7.90 5.54
N THR A 46 18.14 -6.96 5.81
CA THR A 46 19.43 -7.21 6.49
C THR A 46 19.44 -6.71 7.94
N ASP A 47 18.35 -6.06 8.36
CA ASP A 47 18.10 -5.63 9.72
C ASP A 47 17.23 -6.68 10.48
N ASN A 48 16.74 -6.33 11.65
CA ASN A 48 15.91 -7.22 12.47
C ASN A 48 14.44 -7.30 12.04
N SER A 49 14.06 -6.80 10.84
CA SER A 49 12.65 -6.75 10.39
C SER A 49 11.94 -8.11 10.49
N VAL A 50 12.57 -9.17 9.99
CA VAL A 50 11.97 -10.53 9.98
C VAL A 50 11.80 -11.07 11.40
N ALA A 51 12.81 -10.90 12.27
CA ALA A 51 12.77 -11.37 13.66
C ALA A 51 11.65 -10.65 14.45
N ILE A 52 11.60 -9.32 14.36
CA ILE A 52 10.58 -8.50 15.00
C ILE A 52 9.18 -8.85 14.48
N ALA A 53 9.01 -9.06 13.17
CA ALA A 53 7.71 -9.43 12.62
C ALA A 53 7.22 -10.78 13.17
N LYS A 54 8.09 -11.80 13.26
CA LYS A 54 7.74 -13.11 13.83
C LYS A 54 7.35 -13.01 15.29
N GLU A 55 8.14 -12.32 16.09
CA GLU A 55 7.85 -12.09 17.52
C GLU A 55 6.50 -11.37 17.71
N LEU A 56 6.24 -10.32 16.94
CA LEU A 56 4.98 -9.58 17.03
C LEU A 56 3.78 -10.43 16.58
N ILE A 57 3.94 -11.31 15.58
CA ILE A 57 2.88 -12.24 15.17
C ILE A 57 2.53 -13.20 16.31
N GLU A 58 3.54 -13.79 16.97
CA GLU A 58 3.32 -14.67 18.13
C GLU A 58 2.56 -13.95 19.25
N ILE A 59 3.00 -12.72 19.61
CA ILE A 59 2.34 -11.90 20.63
C ILE A 59 0.88 -11.60 20.24
N LEU A 60 0.62 -11.25 18.97
CA LEU A 60 -0.72 -10.91 18.51
C LEU A 60 -1.67 -12.13 18.42
N ILE A 61 -1.14 -13.32 18.18
CA ILE A 61 -1.92 -14.56 18.18
C ILE A 61 -2.25 -14.99 19.63
N ASP A 62 -1.27 -14.94 20.53
CA ASP A 62 -1.43 -15.38 21.93
C ASP A 62 -2.24 -14.39 22.77
N SER A 63 -2.14 -13.09 22.44
CA SER A 63 -2.90 -12.09 23.17
C SER A 63 -4.39 -12.23 22.82
N SER A 64 -5.23 -12.49 23.82
CA SER A 64 -6.70 -12.40 23.74
C SER A 64 -7.18 -11.02 23.25
N THR A 65 -6.28 -10.07 23.09
CA THR A 65 -6.45 -8.75 22.47
C THR A 65 -6.80 -8.82 20.97
N SER A 66 -6.51 -9.94 20.32
CA SER A 66 -6.91 -10.22 18.92
C SER A 66 -8.44 -10.31 18.72
N VAL A 67 -9.22 -10.24 19.79
CA VAL A 67 -10.69 -10.41 19.78
C VAL A 67 -11.44 -9.09 20.07
N ILE A 68 -10.84 -7.92 19.81
CA ILE A 68 -11.58 -6.65 19.98
C ILE A 68 -12.83 -6.60 19.07
N SER A 69 -12.79 -7.29 17.93
CA SER A 69 -13.91 -7.37 16.98
C SER A 69 -14.55 -8.77 16.84
N GLY A 70 -14.15 -9.74 17.65
CA GLY A 70 -14.60 -11.15 17.49
C GLY A 70 -14.04 -11.85 16.25
N GLN A 71 -13.13 -11.22 15.50
CA GLN A 71 -12.50 -11.77 14.30
C GLN A 71 -11.00 -11.92 14.53
N VAL A 72 -10.48 -13.14 14.34
CA VAL A 72 -9.05 -13.45 14.37
C VAL A 72 -8.44 -13.03 13.03
N ILE A 73 -7.35 -12.28 13.09
CA ILE A 73 -6.57 -11.89 11.90
C ILE A 73 -5.60 -13.02 11.55
N ASP A 74 -5.62 -13.48 10.31
CA ASP A 74 -4.62 -14.42 9.77
C ASP A 74 -3.33 -13.64 9.43
N TRP A 75 -2.34 -13.69 10.33
CA TRP A 75 -1.03 -13.07 10.16
C TRP A 75 -0.05 -14.03 9.51
N GLN A 76 0.62 -13.57 8.44
CA GLN A 76 1.64 -14.35 7.74
C GLN A 76 2.85 -13.48 7.43
N ILE A 77 4.05 -14.09 7.46
CA ILE A 77 5.28 -13.52 6.93
C ILE A 77 5.92 -14.51 5.97
N ILE A 78 6.30 -14.01 4.79
CA ILE A 78 6.95 -14.78 3.74
C ILE A 78 8.16 -14.02 3.20
N GLU A 79 9.06 -14.73 2.56
CA GLU A 79 10.21 -14.16 1.84
C GLU A 79 9.94 -14.16 0.33
N SER A 80 10.45 -13.15 -0.35
CA SER A 80 10.45 -13.08 -1.81
C SER A 80 11.74 -12.44 -2.33
N ALA A 81 11.93 -12.47 -3.65
CA ALA A 81 12.99 -11.68 -4.26
C ALA A 81 12.77 -10.17 -4.01
N ALA A 82 13.88 -9.43 -3.85
CA ALA A 82 13.85 -7.99 -3.64
C ALA A 82 13.19 -7.26 -4.82
N GLY A 83 12.22 -6.43 -4.51
CA GLY A 83 11.50 -5.62 -5.48
C GLY A 83 10.03 -5.49 -5.13
N ARG A 84 9.56 -4.24 -4.98
CA ARG A 84 8.20 -3.96 -4.50
C ARG A 84 7.13 -4.71 -5.29
N ALA A 85 7.21 -4.72 -6.63
CA ALA A 85 6.26 -5.45 -7.47
C ALA A 85 6.29 -6.96 -7.23
N LEU A 86 7.49 -7.54 -7.05
CA LEU A 86 7.67 -8.97 -6.78
C LEU A 86 7.08 -9.34 -5.42
N GLN A 87 7.37 -8.57 -4.39
CA GLN A 87 6.83 -8.76 -3.05
C GLN A 87 5.31 -8.65 -3.03
N MET A 88 4.73 -7.61 -3.66
CA MET A 88 3.28 -7.44 -3.72
C MET A 88 2.59 -8.57 -4.49
N ASN A 89 3.19 -9.07 -5.57
CA ASN A 89 2.67 -10.22 -6.31
C ASN A 89 2.73 -11.51 -5.48
N ALA A 90 3.87 -11.78 -4.81
CA ALA A 90 4.01 -12.96 -3.95
C ALA A 90 2.98 -12.98 -2.82
N GLY A 91 2.76 -11.86 -2.14
CA GLY A 91 1.73 -11.75 -1.12
C GLY A 91 0.31 -11.88 -1.68
N ALA A 92 0.04 -11.32 -2.85
CA ALA A 92 -1.27 -11.42 -3.50
C ALA A 92 -1.60 -12.85 -3.97
N GLU A 93 -0.61 -13.67 -4.28
CA GLU A 93 -0.78 -15.07 -4.63
C GLU A 93 -1.27 -15.89 -3.44
N LEU A 94 -0.68 -15.67 -2.26
CA LEU A 94 -1.06 -16.33 -1.01
C LEU A 94 -2.34 -15.77 -0.39
N ALA A 95 -2.72 -14.55 -0.72
CA ALA A 95 -3.92 -13.92 -0.18
C ALA A 95 -5.17 -14.76 -0.47
N THR A 96 -6.01 -14.96 0.56
CA THR A 96 -7.25 -15.74 0.47
C THR A 96 -8.51 -14.86 0.48
N GLY A 97 -8.36 -13.55 0.72
CA GLY A 97 -9.47 -12.60 0.72
C GLY A 97 -10.01 -12.29 -0.67
N ASP A 98 -11.22 -11.74 -0.70
CA ASP A 98 -11.93 -11.31 -1.91
C ASP A 98 -11.34 -10.01 -2.50
N VAL A 99 -10.77 -9.20 -1.62
CA VAL A 99 -10.16 -7.90 -1.92
C VAL A 99 -8.73 -7.88 -1.40
N LEU A 100 -7.82 -7.38 -2.23
CA LEU A 100 -6.42 -7.12 -1.89
C LEU A 100 -6.26 -5.64 -1.57
N LEU A 101 -5.57 -5.32 -0.49
CA LEU A 101 -5.08 -3.98 -0.17
C LEU A 101 -3.56 -4.01 -0.14
N PHE A 102 -2.91 -3.18 -0.92
CA PHE A 102 -1.46 -3.03 -0.92
C PHE A 102 -1.08 -1.82 -0.05
N LEU A 103 -0.35 -2.08 1.02
CA LEU A 103 0.00 -1.08 2.04
C LEU A 103 1.51 -1.01 2.23
N HIS A 104 2.09 0.18 2.24
CA HIS A 104 3.51 0.34 2.57
C HIS A 104 3.73 0.26 4.09
N ALA A 105 4.90 -0.23 4.51
CA ALA A 105 5.22 -0.42 5.92
C ALA A 105 5.26 0.88 6.74
N ASP A 106 5.48 2.02 6.09
CA ASP A 106 5.51 3.36 6.69
C ASP A 106 4.16 4.11 6.58
N THR A 107 3.09 3.41 6.24
CA THR A 107 1.76 4.00 6.00
C THR A 107 0.73 3.46 6.97
N GLN A 108 -0.03 4.37 7.60
CA GLN A 108 -1.13 4.05 8.51
C GLN A 108 -2.49 4.22 7.83
N LEU A 109 -3.36 3.24 8.01
CA LEU A 109 -4.75 3.29 7.55
C LEU A 109 -5.63 4.14 8.50
N PRO A 110 -6.72 4.75 8.03
CA PRO A 110 -7.75 5.26 8.94
C PRO A 110 -8.45 4.10 9.68
N ASN A 111 -8.90 4.33 10.91
CA ASN A 111 -9.48 3.25 11.76
C ASN A 111 -10.66 2.50 11.09
N HIS A 112 -11.41 3.16 10.22
CA HIS A 112 -12.56 2.62 9.49
C HIS A 112 -12.21 2.16 8.06
N ALA A 113 -10.91 1.98 7.74
CA ALA A 113 -10.44 1.65 6.39
C ALA A 113 -11.13 0.42 5.80
N ILE A 114 -11.32 -0.63 6.59
CA ILE A 114 -11.92 -1.89 6.11
C ILE A 114 -13.39 -1.67 5.74
N ALA A 115 -14.13 -0.89 6.52
CA ALA A 115 -15.52 -0.54 6.22
C ALA A 115 -15.63 0.32 4.95
N ASP A 116 -14.73 1.30 4.78
CA ASP A 116 -14.66 2.15 3.60
C ASP A 116 -14.39 1.34 2.33
N ILE A 117 -13.41 0.45 2.37
CA ILE A 117 -13.08 -0.45 1.26
C ILE A 117 -14.29 -1.36 0.94
N THR A 118 -14.86 -2.00 1.96
CA THR A 118 -16.01 -2.90 1.82
C THR A 118 -17.20 -2.21 1.14
N SER A 119 -17.46 -0.97 1.50
CA SER A 119 -18.49 -0.15 0.86
C SER A 119 -18.14 0.17 -0.59
N ALA A 120 -16.91 0.62 -0.84
CA ALA A 120 -16.45 1.05 -2.16
C ALA A 120 -16.44 -0.08 -3.19
N VAL A 121 -16.00 -1.28 -2.81
CA VAL A 121 -15.92 -2.41 -3.73
C VAL A 121 -17.28 -2.99 -4.14
N ARG A 122 -18.37 -2.57 -3.50
CA ARG A 122 -19.72 -2.92 -3.99
C ARG A 122 -20.01 -2.30 -5.35
N GLN A 123 -19.43 -1.12 -5.64
CA GLN A 123 -19.70 -0.34 -6.85
C GLN A 123 -18.48 -0.22 -7.78
N ALA A 124 -17.26 -0.48 -7.28
CA ALA A 124 -16.01 -0.35 -8.04
C ALA A 124 -15.19 -1.63 -7.99
N ALA A 125 -14.40 -1.89 -9.04
CA ALA A 125 -13.47 -3.01 -9.08
C ALA A 125 -12.21 -2.74 -8.25
N TRP A 126 -11.84 -1.49 -8.09
CA TRP A 126 -10.64 -1.04 -7.40
C TRP A 126 -10.77 0.40 -6.92
N GLY A 127 -9.82 0.82 -6.08
CA GLY A 127 -9.78 2.17 -5.58
C GLY A 127 -8.52 2.47 -4.80
N ARG A 128 -8.53 3.63 -4.14
CA ARG A 128 -7.41 4.12 -3.34
C ARG A 128 -7.90 5.10 -2.27
N PHE A 129 -7.10 5.33 -1.27
CA PHE A 129 -7.32 6.36 -0.26
C PHE A 129 -6.73 7.71 -0.69
N ASP A 130 -7.23 8.80 -0.14
CA ASP A 130 -6.47 10.05 -0.12
C ASP A 130 -5.25 9.87 0.79
N VAL A 131 -4.15 10.55 0.47
CA VAL A 131 -2.93 10.52 1.27
C VAL A 131 -2.75 11.82 2.05
N ARG A 132 -2.19 11.71 3.24
CA ARG A 132 -1.62 12.80 4.03
C ARG A 132 -0.19 12.44 4.40
N LEU A 133 0.75 13.33 4.14
CA LEU A 133 2.12 13.20 4.61
C LEU A 133 2.19 13.50 6.11
N ASP A 134 2.91 12.67 6.86
CA ASP A 134 3.09 12.81 8.32
C ASP A 134 4.06 13.96 8.63
N SER A 135 3.53 15.17 8.55
CA SER A 135 4.29 16.40 8.82
C SER A 135 3.37 17.56 9.18
N SER A 136 3.84 18.42 10.09
CA SER A 136 3.17 19.68 10.42
C SER A 136 3.40 20.77 9.37
N ALA A 137 4.43 20.66 8.51
CA ALA A 137 4.78 21.64 7.51
C ALA A 137 3.63 21.91 6.54
N TRP A 138 3.22 23.18 6.41
CA TRP A 138 2.09 23.59 5.58
C TRP A 138 2.28 23.19 4.11
N MET A 139 3.51 23.26 3.60
CA MET A 139 3.85 22.91 2.23
C MET A 139 3.57 21.41 1.95
N LEU A 140 3.84 20.51 2.89
CA LEU A 140 3.55 19.08 2.72
C LEU A 140 2.04 18.78 2.78
N LYS A 141 1.26 19.63 3.44
CA LYS A 141 -0.22 19.59 3.34
C LYS A 141 -0.68 19.94 1.92
N VAL A 142 -0.08 20.96 1.29
CA VAL A 142 -0.35 21.33 -0.12
C VAL A 142 0.06 20.19 -1.05
N VAL A 143 1.24 19.61 -0.88
CA VAL A 143 1.72 18.48 -1.68
C VAL A 143 0.74 17.30 -1.59
N SER A 144 0.31 16.95 -0.37
CA SER A 144 -0.69 15.87 -0.16
C SER A 144 -1.99 16.15 -0.94
N GLN A 145 -2.47 17.40 -0.90
CA GLN A 145 -3.67 17.79 -1.63
C GLN A 145 -3.48 17.70 -3.15
N MET A 146 -2.31 18.11 -3.66
CA MET A 146 -1.98 17.98 -5.09
C MET A 146 -1.90 16.52 -5.54
N ILE A 147 -1.32 15.62 -4.72
CA ILE A 147 -1.30 14.18 -4.98
C ILE A 147 -2.73 13.65 -5.11
N ASN A 148 -3.59 13.99 -4.17
CA ASN A 148 -4.99 13.56 -4.14
C ASN A 148 -5.78 14.07 -5.35
N TRP A 149 -5.63 15.34 -5.69
CA TRP A 149 -6.26 15.95 -6.86
C TRP A 149 -5.82 15.31 -8.16
N ARG A 150 -4.51 15.22 -8.36
CA ARG A 150 -3.93 14.56 -9.54
C ARG A 150 -4.50 13.14 -9.71
N SER A 151 -4.52 12.37 -8.63
CA SER A 151 -5.00 11.00 -8.63
C SER A 151 -6.49 10.91 -8.98
N ARG A 152 -7.33 11.84 -8.51
CA ARG A 152 -8.75 11.90 -8.88
C ARG A 152 -8.96 12.22 -10.36
N LEU A 153 -8.21 13.19 -10.89
CA LEU A 153 -8.35 13.64 -12.27
C LEU A 153 -7.81 12.62 -13.27
N SER A 154 -6.63 12.03 -12.98
CA SER A 154 -5.96 11.11 -13.90
C SER A 154 -6.43 9.67 -13.77
N GLY A 155 -7.01 9.28 -12.63
CA GLY A 155 -7.25 7.89 -12.28
C GLY A 155 -5.95 7.09 -12.02
N ILE A 156 -4.82 7.78 -11.75
CA ILE A 156 -3.52 7.16 -11.45
C ILE A 156 -3.19 7.39 -9.99
N ALA A 157 -3.20 6.33 -9.20
CA ALA A 157 -2.75 6.31 -7.82
C ALA A 157 -1.26 5.97 -7.73
N THR A 158 -0.67 6.25 -6.57
CA THR A 158 0.68 5.83 -6.20
C THR A 158 0.61 4.92 -4.97
N GLY A 159 1.62 4.09 -4.75
CA GLY A 159 1.62 3.07 -3.70
C GLY A 159 1.35 3.63 -2.30
N ASP A 160 1.76 4.88 -2.04
CA ASP A 160 1.48 5.63 -0.81
C ASP A 160 -0.01 5.97 -0.58
N GLN A 161 -0.87 5.74 -1.57
CA GLN A 161 -2.32 5.92 -1.49
C GLN A 161 -3.09 4.63 -1.12
N ALA A 162 -2.40 3.56 -0.74
CA ALA A 162 -2.98 2.28 -0.37
C ALA A 162 -4.04 1.79 -1.38
N ILE A 163 -3.56 1.25 -2.50
CA ILE A 163 -4.40 0.76 -3.59
C ILE A 163 -5.10 -0.53 -3.16
N PHE A 164 -6.41 -0.58 -3.33
CA PHE A 164 -7.20 -1.79 -3.11
C PHE A 164 -7.90 -2.24 -4.40
N ILE A 165 -8.01 -3.56 -4.57
CA ILE A 165 -8.56 -4.18 -5.80
C ILE A 165 -9.25 -5.49 -5.48
N LYS A 166 -10.36 -5.80 -6.11
CA LYS A 166 -10.96 -7.15 -6.08
C LYS A 166 -10.01 -8.16 -6.68
N LYS A 167 -9.73 -9.23 -5.96
CA LYS A 167 -8.74 -10.25 -6.34
C LYS A 167 -8.93 -10.84 -7.75
N PRO A 168 -10.15 -11.10 -8.26
CA PRO A 168 -10.33 -11.59 -9.63
C PRO A 168 -9.77 -10.63 -10.69
N PHE A 169 -9.96 -9.32 -10.53
CA PHE A 169 -9.43 -8.33 -11.48
C PHE A 169 -7.91 -8.21 -11.40
N PHE A 170 -7.32 -8.31 -10.20
CA PHE A 170 -5.87 -8.35 -10.05
C PHE A 170 -5.26 -9.52 -10.79
N LYS A 171 -5.84 -10.71 -10.64
CA LYS A 171 -5.43 -11.92 -11.38
C LYS A 171 -5.61 -11.78 -12.88
N GLN A 172 -6.73 -11.23 -13.33
CA GLN A 172 -7.02 -11.00 -14.76
C GLN A 172 -5.96 -10.10 -15.42
N LEU A 173 -5.43 -9.10 -14.69
CA LEU A 173 -4.38 -8.20 -15.18
C LEU A 173 -2.97 -8.77 -15.11
N GLY A 174 -2.79 -9.97 -14.53
CA GLY A 174 -1.47 -10.58 -14.30
C GLY A 174 -0.67 -9.92 -13.18
N GLY A 175 -1.36 -9.23 -12.26
CA GLY A 175 -0.72 -8.58 -11.11
C GLY A 175 0.02 -7.29 -11.43
N TYR A 176 0.93 -6.91 -10.52
CA TYR A 176 1.87 -5.81 -10.76
C TYR A 176 2.87 -6.18 -11.84
N PRO A 177 3.19 -5.26 -12.76
CA PRO A 177 4.25 -5.49 -13.73
C PRO A 177 5.60 -5.64 -13.03
N GLN A 178 6.41 -6.58 -13.51
CA GLN A 178 7.76 -6.82 -12.97
C GLN A 178 8.72 -5.71 -13.43
N GLN A 179 8.57 -4.53 -12.86
CA GLN A 179 9.44 -3.38 -13.12
C GLN A 179 9.93 -2.77 -11.81
N PRO A 180 11.14 -2.19 -11.81
CA PRO A 180 11.79 -1.79 -10.57
C PRO A 180 11.24 -0.49 -9.96
N LEU A 181 10.48 0.29 -10.74
CA LEU A 181 9.83 1.53 -10.31
C LEU A 181 8.64 1.85 -11.22
N MET A 182 7.68 2.67 -10.77
CA MET A 182 6.45 3.05 -11.48
C MET A 182 5.48 1.86 -11.72
N GLU A 183 5.62 0.77 -10.98
CA GLU A 183 4.76 -0.41 -11.01
C GLU A 183 3.30 -0.07 -10.68
N ASP A 184 3.09 0.87 -9.77
CA ASP A 184 1.79 1.39 -9.37
C ASP A 184 1.09 2.18 -10.48
N ILE A 185 1.85 3.01 -11.21
CA ILE A 185 1.35 3.78 -12.35
C ILE A 185 0.89 2.83 -13.46
N GLU A 186 1.70 1.83 -13.78
CA GLU A 186 1.38 0.88 -14.84
C GLU A 186 0.18 0.00 -14.45
N LEU A 187 0.11 -0.48 -13.20
CA LEU A 187 -1.06 -1.18 -12.70
C LEU A 187 -2.32 -0.30 -12.84
N CYS A 188 -2.26 0.96 -12.41
CA CYS A 188 -3.39 1.87 -12.52
C CYS A 188 -3.82 2.11 -13.98
N LYS A 189 -2.88 2.19 -14.94
CA LYS A 189 -3.22 2.28 -16.37
C LYS A 189 -4.05 1.08 -16.83
N ARG A 190 -3.64 -0.14 -16.45
CA ARG A 190 -4.36 -1.38 -16.76
C ARG A 190 -5.73 -1.44 -16.07
N LEU A 191 -5.78 -1.03 -14.79
CA LEU A 191 -7.02 -0.99 -14.01
C LEU A 191 -8.06 -0.02 -14.58
N LYS A 192 -7.63 1.09 -15.17
CA LYS A 192 -8.55 2.05 -15.85
C LYS A 192 -9.33 1.43 -17.00
N ALA A 193 -8.81 0.39 -17.66
CA ALA A 193 -9.54 -0.36 -18.69
C ALA A 193 -10.69 -1.19 -18.09
N ILE A 194 -10.60 -1.58 -16.82
CA ILE A 194 -11.66 -2.29 -16.10
C ILE A 194 -12.73 -1.32 -15.59
N GLY A 195 -12.31 -0.15 -15.14
CA GLY A 195 -13.25 0.87 -14.62
C GLY A 195 -12.57 2.00 -13.86
N LYS A 196 -13.37 3.01 -13.52
CA LYS A 196 -12.88 4.15 -12.73
C LYS A 196 -12.58 3.73 -11.28
N PRO A 197 -11.51 4.29 -10.65
CA PRO A 197 -11.22 4.03 -9.25
C PRO A 197 -12.25 4.62 -8.30
N ALA A 198 -12.56 3.90 -7.22
CA ALA A 198 -13.16 4.51 -6.04
C ALA A 198 -12.10 5.36 -5.33
N CYS A 199 -12.26 6.68 -5.38
CA CYS A 199 -11.34 7.62 -4.73
C CYS A 199 -11.86 7.96 -3.34
N LEU A 200 -11.49 7.20 -2.31
CA LEU A 200 -11.90 7.44 -0.94
C LEU A 200 -11.34 8.78 -0.43
N ARG A 201 -12.16 9.51 0.34
CA ARG A 201 -11.73 10.79 0.96
C ARG A 201 -11.08 10.58 2.32
N SER A 202 -11.30 9.44 2.94
CA SER A 202 -10.53 9.01 4.11
C SER A 202 -9.05 8.95 3.76
N LYS A 203 -8.21 9.35 4.71
CA LYS A 203 -6.79 9.59 4.45
C LYS A 203 -5.93 8.53 5.12
N VAL A 204 -5.06 7.92 4.34
CA VAL A 204 -3.89 7.23 4.90
C VAL A 204 -2.84 8.25 5.28
N ILE A 205 -2.04 7.94 6.32
CA ILE A 205 -0.93 8.77 6.77
C ILE A 205 0.36 8.05 6.42
N THR A 206 1.15 8.62 5.53
CA THR A 206 2.42 8.06 5.09
C THR A 206 3.60 8.92 5.51
N SER A 207 4.76 8.30 5.64
CA SER A 207 6.00 8.97 6.08
C SER A 207 6.36 10.15 5.17
N ALA A 208 6.73 11.27 5.80
CA ALA A 208 7.30 12.43 5.12
C ALA A 208 8.84 12.39 5.06
N ARG A 209 9.48 11.28 5.51
CA ARG A 209 10.94 11.12 5.67
C ARG A 209 11.72 11.58 4.43
N ARG A 210 11.31 11.13 3.24
CA ARG A 210 11.95 11.51 1.97
C ARG A 210 11.86 13.01 1.70
N TRP A 211 10.71 13.62 1.97
CA TRP A 211 10.48 15.06 1.76
C TRP A 211 11.31 15.92 2.73
N GLN A 212 11.50 15.44 3.94
CA GLN A 212 12.32 16.09 4.96
C GLN A 212 13.81 15.96 4.65
N GLN A 213 14.25 14.78 4.21
CA GLN A 213 15.66 14.48 3.93
C GLN A 213 16.19 15.22 2.69
N TYR A 214 15.43 15.24 1.61
CA TYR A 214 15.88 15.79 0.32
C TYR A 214 15.31 17.19 0.01
N GLY A 215 14.46 17.71 0.85
CA GLY A 215 13.77 18.99 0.67
C GLY A 215 12.55 18.88 -0.27
N THR A 216 11.54 19.71 0.03
CA THR A 216 10.22 19.61 -0.64
C THR A 216 10.31 19.96 -2.13
N TRP A 217 10.93 21.07 -2.50
CA TRP A 217 11.00 21.52 -3.90
C TRP A 217 11.80 20.58 -4.79
N ARG A 218 12.93 20.08 -4.28
CA ARG A 218 13.76 19.12 -4.99
C ARG A 218 13.00 17.81 -5.24
N THR A 219 12.27 17.34 -4.23
CA THR A 219 11.46 16.11 -4.35
C THR A 219 10.31 16.30 -5.33
N ILE A 220 9.61 17.45 -5.33
CA ILE A 220 8.59 17.77 -6.33
C ILE A 220 9.18 17.69 -7.75
N GLY A 221 10.26 18.44 -7.99
CA GLY A 221 10.91 18.49 -9.29
C GLY A 221 11.33 17.11 -9.78
N LEU A 222 11.97 16.31 -8.90
CA LEU A 222 12.36 14.94 -9.19
C LEU A 222 11.17 14.08 -9.58
N MET A 223 10.09 14.07 -8.77
CA MET A 223 8.90 13.24 -9.05
C MET A 223 8.22 13.62 -10.37
N TRP A 224 8.18 14.91 -10.70
CA TRP A 224 7.64 15.36 -11.98
C TRP A 224 8.52 14.93 -13.15
N HIS A 225 9.84 15.09 -13.03
CA HIS A 225 10.79 14.69 -14.06
C HIS A 225 10.74 13.19 -14.33
N LEU A 226 10.77 12.35 -13.28
CA LEU A 226 10.69 10.89 -13.43
C LEU A 226 9.38 10.42 -14.07
N ARG A 227 8.26 11.07 -13.75
CA ARG A 227 6.96 10.76 -14.38
C ARG A 227 6.90 11.18 -15.82
N PHE A 228 7.47 12.34 -16.14
CA PHE A 228 7.57 12.82 -17.51
C PHE A 228 8.46 11.90 -18.36
N ASP A 229 9.61 11.49 -17.81
CA ASP A 229 10.49 10.51 -18.47
C ASP A 229 9.76 9.18 -18.72
N TYR A 230 9.02 8.69 -17.73
CA TYR A 230 8.22 7.47 -17.87
C TYR A 230 7.14 7.62 -18.95
N TRP A 231 6.48 8.75 -19.00
CA TRP A 231 5.49 9.06 -20.05
C TRP A 231 6.13 9.09 -21.44
N ARG A 232 7.37 9.57 -21.56
CA ARG A 232 8.14 9.55 -22.82
C ARG A 232 8.69 8.18 -23.21
N GLY A 233 8.47 7.13 -22.39
CA GLY A 233 8.92 5.78 -22.67
C GLY A 233 10.34 5.46 -22.19
N VAL A 234 10.94 6.28 -21.32
CA VAL A 234 12.21 5.93 -20.65
C VAL A 234 12.00 4.69 -19.80
N SER A 235 12.90 3.72 -19.88
CA SER A 235 12.80 2.46 -19.16
C SER A 235 12.75 2.64 -17.64
N ALA A 236 12.00 1.79 -16.95
CA ALA A 236 11.89 1.84 -15.49
C ALA A 236 13.23 1.66 -14.78
N ASP A 237 14.19 0.92 -15.37
CA ASP A 237 15.54 0.76 -14.85
C ASP A 237 16.34 2.07 -14.86
N ASN A 238 16.28 2.82 -15.95
CA ASN A 238 16.92 4.14 -16.04
C ASN A 238 16.30 5.14 -15.05
N ILE A 239 14.97 5.07 -14.88
CA ILE A 239 14.24 5.89 -13.91
C ILE A 239 14.65 5.52 -12.47
N LYS A 240 14.77 4.22 -12.15
CA LYS A 240 15.27 3.75 -10.85
C LYS A 240 16.67 4.28 -10.54
N GLN A 241 17.59 4.21 -11.49
CA GLN A 241 18.95 4.73 -11.30
C GLN A 241 18.95 6.22 -10.95
N ARG A 242 18.12 7.02 -11.60
CA ARG A 242 17.97 8.46 -11.28
C ARG A 242 17.31 8.70 -9.93
N TYR A 243 16.33 7.87 -9.56
CA TYR A 243 15.63 7.97 -8.29
C TYR A 243 16.52 7.74 -7.06
N TYR A 244 17.50 6.83 -7.17
CA TYR A 244 18.41 6.48 -6.08
C TYR A 244 19.75 7.22 -6.13
N LYS A 245 20.14 7.85 -7.25
CA LYS A 245 21.33 8.70 -7.35
C LYS A 245 21.17 10.10 -6.76
N THR A 246 19.95 10.46 -6.36
CA THR A 246 19.59 11.77 -5.83
C THR A 246 19.48 11.73 -4.32
#